data_2188fee8a1ebfac055a3c7936fc5b258
#
_entry.id   2188fee8a1ebfac055a3c7936fc5b258
#
_cell.length_a   1.000
_cell.length_b   1.000
_cell.length_c   1.000
_cell.angle_alpha   90.00
_cell.angle_beta   90.00
_cell.angle_gamma   90.00
#
_symmetry.space_group_name_H-M   'P 1'
#
loop_
_entity.id
_entity.type
_entity.pdbx_description
1 polymer ?
#
loop_
_entity_poly.entity_id
_entity_poly.type
_entity_poly.pdbx_seq_one_letter_code
_entity_poly.pdbx_strand_id
1 'polypeptide(L)'
;MFRLLAVLAMLLTWVSGAHSSPNDSVKVLPDSSNFVTASLLIATPLNNSFSLFGHVALRMECPVHHLDNVFSFEHDGMVNPFQTGIMGKAQGACVLVPFGEYLQHSRAEGRGVTQYELNLTLEEERDLWRRLDEDMMAGRNRHFNLLHDNCLSSSIFRVQQSLQGEYLDWGNVGYPMNLCYGDLARLSMRDFRWIEFAIMTVCGTSYHWQPGTDFLYVPEYMPQMLQDARFVNPETGEGRPVLKGKGRQLSVAKVKTAPSAVSPEWVFGSLLLIAVLLTMGEWLWNWRHMPHVFDIVLFALQTLMGLLLLYVMVFSDLFGGLWNWYLLVFNPVPFLLWLLFRKKRNYPCVWGLYSVVLLLFILATPFIGVLDVPHQMLTATMLIRSISNYFKK
;
A
#
# COMPACT_ATOMS: atom_id res chain seq x y z
N MET A 1 -55.71 2.76 -38.04
CA MET A 1 -56.62 2.88 -36.90
C MET A 1 -56.67 1.62 -36.02
N PHE A 2 -56.63 0.42 -36.56
CA PHE A 2 -56.68 -0.83 -35.79
C PHE A 2 -55.41 -1.15 -34.95
N ARG A 3 -54.25 -0.67 -35.32
CA ARG A 3 -52.99 -0.94 -34.55
C ARG A 3 -52.81 -0.07 -33.29
N LEU A 4 -53.48 1.09 -33.23
CA LEU A 4 -53.42 1.96 -32.03
C LEU A 4 -54.37 1.46 -30.93
N LEU A 5 -55.47 0.85 -31.29
CA LEU A 5 -56.46 0.27 -30.35
C LEU A 5 -55.92 -1.01 -29.68
N ALA A 6 -55.09 -1.80 -30.36
CA ALA A 6 -54.47 -2.98 -29.76
C ALA A 6 -53.40 -2.66 -28.72
N VAL A 7 -52.65 -1.56 -28.90
CA VAL A 7 -51.63 -1.09 -27.92
C VAL A 7 -52.31 -0.47 -26.69
N LEU A 8 -53.43 0.23 -26.87
CA LEU A 8 -54.20 0.78 -25.73
C LEU A 8 -54.88 -0.32 -24.92
N ALA A 9 -55.37 -1.40 -25.57
CA ALA A 9 -55.95 -2.56 -24.88
C ALA A 9 -54.90 -3.35 -24.07
N MET A 10 -53.64 -3.45 -24.55
CA MET A 10 -52.52 -4.07 -23.78
C MET A 10 -52.09 -3.24 -22.60
N LEU A 11 -52.20 -1.92 -22.67
CA LEU A 11 -51.84 -1.04 -21.51
C LEU A 11 -52.94 -1.04 -20.45
N LEU A 12 -54.17 -1.30 -20.78
CA LEU A 12 -55.30 -1.38 -19.82
C LEU A 12 -55.40 -2.72 -19.09
N THR A 13 -54.80 -3.79 -19.60
CA THR A 13 -54.78 -5.11 -18.92
C THR A 13 -53.66 -5.23 -17.89
N TRP A 14 -52.70 -4.27 -17.82
CA TRP A 14 -51.61 -4.27 -16.85
C TRP A 14 -51.93 -3.52 -15.56
N VAL A 15 -53.03 -2.81 -15.46
CA VAL A 15 -53.42 -2.03 -14.27
C VAL A 15 -54.38 -2.77 -13.34
N SER A 16 -54.85 -3.97 -13.69
CA SER A 16 -55.91 -4.71 -12.93
C SER A 16 -55.39 -5.91 -12.13
N GLY A 17 -54.10 -5.96 -11.81
CA GLY A 17 -53.47 -7.10 -11.12
C GLY A 17 -52.80 -6.84 -9.78
N ALA A 18 -53.00 -5.69 -9.16
CA ALA A 18 -52.42 -5.40 -7.84
C ALA A 18 -53.51 -5.09 -6.80
N HIS A 19 -54.37 -6.06 -6.53
CA HIS A 19 -55.08 -6.09 -5.26
C HIS A 19 -54.23 -6.94 -4.30
N SER A 20 -53.30 -6.26 -3.59
CA SER A 20 -52.70 -6.78 -2.38
C SER A 20 -53.78 -6.87 -1.31
N SER A 21 -54.05 -8.07 -0.86
CA SER A 21 -54.88 -8.35 0.32
C SER A 21 -54.31 -7.63 1.54
N PRO A 22 -55.12 -6.91 2.35
CA PRO A 22 -54.64 -6.16 3.49
C PRO A 22 -54.36 -7.01 4.75
N ASN A 23 -54.05 -8.29 4.61
CA ASN A 23 -53.90 -9.20 5.75
C ASN A 23 -52.62 -10.05 5.72
N ASP A 24 -51.59 -9.64 5.01
CA ASP A 24 -50.24 -10.09 5.37
C ASP A 24 -49.80 -9.27 6.61
N SER A 25 -50.11 -9.83 7.76
CA SER A 25 -49.47 -9.40 9.02
C SER A 25 -47.96 -9.51 8.79
N VAL A 26 -47.31 -8.35 8.57
CA VAL A 26 -45.86 -8.22 8.68
C VAL A 26 -45.54 -8.81 10.04
N LYS A 27 -44.98 -10.01 10.08
CA LYS A 27 -44.40 -10.58 11.31
C LYS A 27 -43.29 -9.59 11.67
N VAL A 28 -43.60 -8.71 12.61
CA VAL A 28 -42.58 -7.92 13.30
C VAL A 28 -41.69 -8.95 13.99
N LEU A 29 -40.54 -9.22 13.43
CA LEU A 29 -39.53 -10.09 14.03
C LEU A 29 -39.20 -9.50 15.40
N PRO A 30 -39.10 -10.34 16.44
CA PRO A 30 -38.71 -9.86 17.75
C PRO A 30 -37.37 -9.13 17.63
N ASP A 31 -37.22 -8.02 18.38
CA ASP A 31 -36.06 -7.12 18.37
C ASP A 31 -34.72 -7.80 18.72
N SER A 32 -34.76 -9.05 19.16
CA SER A 32 -33.60 -9.86 19.56
C SER A 32 -33.05 -10.80 18.46
N SER A 33 -33.66 -10.85 17.27
CA SER A 33 -33.08 -11.63 16.18
C SER A 33 -31.94 -10.84 15.55
N ASN A 34 -30.73 -11.41 15.53
CA ASN A 34 -29.58 -10.85 14.81
C ASN A 34 -29.97 -10.61 13.37
N PHE A 35 -30.40 -9.38 13.08
CA PHE A 35 -30.86 -8.99 11.77
C PHE A 35 -29.70 -8.94 10.79
N VAL A 36 -28.54 -8.51 11.26
CA VAL A 36 -27.33 -8.36 10.48
C VAL A 36 -26.14 -8.85 11.29
N THR A 37 -25.18 -9.46 10.61
CA THR A 37 -23.86 -9.79 11.18
C THR A 37 -22.79 -9.14 10.32
N ALA A 38 -21.94 -8.34 10.94
CA ALA A 38 -20.80 -7.70 10.32
C ALA A 38 -19.51 -8.48 10.59
N SER A 39 -18.71 -8.70 9.57
CA SER A 39 -17.41 -9.39 9.69
C SER A 39 -16.35 -8.72 8.83
N LEU A 40 -15.11 -8.72 9.34
CA LEU A 40 -13.92 -8.43 8.53
C LEU A 40 -13.47 -9.70 7.81
N LEU A 41 -13.25 -9.61 6.52
CA LEU A 41 -12.58 -10.62 5.70
C LEU A 41 -11.15 -10.18 5.46
N ILE A 42 -10.21 -10.97 5.94
CA ILE A 42 -8.78 -10.70 5.74
C ILE A 42 -8.22 -11.73 4.78
N ALA A 43 -7.74 -11.26 3.62
CA ALA A 43 -7.19 -12.07 2.56
C ALA A 43 -5.67 -11.97 2.53
N THR A 44 -5.00 -13.12 2.34
CA THR A 44 -3.54 -13.21 2.31
C THR A 44 -2.93 -12.46 1.12
N PRO A 45 -1.65 -12.04 1.24
CA PRO A 45 -0.91 -11.45 0.13
C PRO A 45 -0.89 -12.31 -1.14
N LEU A 46 -0.76 -11.65 -2.28
CA LEU A 46 -0.51 -12.28 -3.58
C LEU A 46 0.82 -11.81 -4.16
N ASN A 47 1.31 -12.56 -5.14
CA ASN A 47 2.59 -12.32 -5.81
C ASN A 47 2.48 -11.22 -6.89
N ASN A 48 1.78 -10.12 -6.59
CA ASN A 48 1.69 -8.95 -7.47
C ASN A 48 1.83 -7.65 -6.67
N SER A 49 2.29 -6.59 -7.31
CA SER A 49 2.66 -5.32 -6.68
C SER A 49 1.54 -4.62 -5.92
N PHE A 50 0.27 -4.85 -6.27
CA PHE A 50 -0.88 -4.22 -5.61
C PHE A 50 -1.47 -5.05 -4.47
N SER A 51 -1.17 -6.33 -4.42
CA SER A 51 -1.70 -7.26 -3.42
C SER A 51 -0.64 -7.82 -2.48
N LEU A 52 0.55 -7.21 -2.44
CA LEU A 52 1.69 -7.65 -1.61
C LEU A 52 1.39 -7.61 -0.11
N PHE A 53 0.50 -6.73 0.33
CA PHE A 53 0.16 -6.53 1.74
C PHE A 53 -1.10 -7.28 2.16
N GLY A 54 -1.74 -8.00 1.24
CA GLY A 54 -3.03 -8.64 1.47
C GLY A 54 -4.21 -7.72 1.14
N HIS A 55 -5.40 -8.07 1.62
CA HIS A 55 -6.61 -7.30 1.37
C HIS A 55 -7.61 -7.43 2.54
N VAL A 56 -8.40 -6.38 2.76
CA VAL A 56 -9.50 -6.38 3.75
C VAL A 56 -10.78 -5.96 3.07
N ALA A 57 -11.87 -6.66 3.43
CA ALA A 57 -13.23 -6.32 3.03
C ALA A 57 -14.19 -6.51 4.20
N LEU A 58 -15.36 -5.90 4.12
CA LEU A 58 -16.44 -6.04 5.11
C LEU A 58 -17.55 -6.93 4.56
N ARG A 59 -17.85 -8.03 5.24
CA ARG A 59 -19.00 -8.89 4.93
C ARG A 59 -20.17 -8.50 5.80
N MET A 60 -21.30 -8.24 5.17
CA MET A 60 -22.59 -7.99 5.80
C MET A 60 -23.53 -9.15 5.46
N GLU A 61 -23.97 -9.89 6.48
CA GLU A 61 -24.81 -11.06 6.33
C GLU A 61 -26.17 -10.83 7.01
N CYS A 62 -27.25 -11.02 6.29
CA CYS A 62 -28.60 -10.99 6.83
C CYS A 62 -29.36 -12.25 6.39
N PRO A 63 -29.35 -13.34 7.20
CA PRO A 63 -29.97 -14.60 6.84
C PRO A 63 -31.48 -14.50 6.59
N VAL A 64 -32.16 -13.60 7.30
CA VAL A 64 -33.61 -13.40 7.19
C VAL A 64 -34.02 -12.89 5.82
N HIS A 65 -33.18 -12.05 5.21
CA HIS A 65 -33.42 -11.48 3.88
C HIS A 65 -32.59 -12.17 2.78
N HIS A 66 -31.92 -13.27 3.09
CA HIS A 66 -31.03 -13.99 2.16
C HIS A 66 -29.97 -13.09 1.53
N LEU A 67 -29.50 -12.08 2.26
CA LEU A 67 -28.45 -11.17 1.83
C LEU A 67 -27.13 -11.61 2.43
N ASP A 68 -26.11 -11.71 1.60
CA ASP A 68 -24.76 -12.09 1.99
C ASP A 68 -23.76 -11.41 1.02
N ASN A 69 -23.35 -10.21 1.39
CA ASN A 69 -22.61 -9.29 0.54
C ASN A 69 -21.28 -8.89 1.15
N VAL A 70 -20.32 -8.68 0.30
CA VAL A 70 -18.99 -8.17 0.63
C VAL A 70 -18.82 -6.78 0.06
N PHE A 71 -18.51 -5.83 0.92
CA PHE A 71 -18.13 -4.47 0.55
C PHE A 71 -16.61 -4.37 0.58
N SER A 72 -16.02 -4.05 -0.56
CA SER A 72 -14.59 -3.96 -0.76
C SER A 72 -14.20 -2.56 -1.22
N PHE A 73 -13.26 -1.93 -0.51
CA PHE A 73 -12.69 -0.66 -0.94
C PHE A 73 -11.50 -0.95 -1.85
N GLU A 74 -11.67 -0.65 -3.13
CA GLU A 74 -10.72 -1.01 -4.17
C GLU A 74 -10.30 0.23 -4.98
N HIS A 75 -9.12 0.17 -5.59
CA HIS A 75 -8.75 1.12 -6.61
C HIS A 75 -9.40 0.75 -7.94
N ASP A 76 -9.63 1.71 -8.82
CA ASP A 76 -10.09 1.45 -10.17
C ASP A 76 -9.05 0.62 -10.94
N GLY A 77 -9.43 -0.60 -11.36
CA GLY A 77 -8.53 -1.56 -12.03
C GLY A 77 -7.92 -1.10 -13.36
N MET A 78 -8.35 0.05 -13.89
CA MET A 78 -7.79 0.68 -15.10
C MET A 78 -6.61 1.61 -14.81
N VAL A 79 -6.05 1.57 -13.61
CA VAL A 79 -5.08 2.55 -13.15
C VAL A 79 -3.68 2.22 -13.62
N ASN A 80 -2.99 3.26 -14.11
CA ASN A 80 -1.56 3.22 -14.37
C ASN A 80 -0.79 2.95 -13.06
N PRO A 81 0.01 1.86 -12.96
CA PRO A 81 0.78 1.52 -11.76
C PRO A 81 1.64 2.67 -11.22
N PHE A 82 2.13 3.54 -12.09
CA PHE A 82 2.88 4.73 -11.71
C PHE A 82 2.00 5.73 -10.96
N GLN A 83 0.78 6.00 -11.45
CA GLN A 83 -0.13 6.93 -10.78
C GLN A 83 -0.60 6.41 -9.43
N THR A 84 -0.96 5.14 -9.33
CA THR A 84 -1.45 4.55 -8.08
C THR A 84 -0.32 4.27 -7.09
N GLY A 85 0.74 3.60 -7.54
CA GLY A 85 1.79 3.09 -6.66
C GLY A 85 2.87 4.10 -6.29
N ILE A 86 3.07 5.14 -7.12
CA ILE A 86 4.12 6.14 -6.92
C ILE A 86 3.55 7.53 -6.68
N MET A 87 2.49 7.90 -7.41
CA MET A 87 1.91 9.24 -7.29
C MET A 87 0.84 9.33 -6.21
N GLY A 88 0.30 8.22 -5.72
CA GLY A 88 -0.79 8.19 -4.75
C GLY A 88 -2.10 8.77 -5.27
N LYS A 89 -2.25 8.88 -6.61
CA LYS A 89 -3.38 9.52 -7.30
C LYS A 89 -4.23 8.47 -7.99
N ALA A 90 -4.92 7.67 -7.22
CA ALA A 90 -5.89 6.71 -7.76
C ALA A 90 -7.30 7.08 -7.39
N GLN A 91 -8.22 6.78 -8.28
CA GLN A 91 -9.63 6.77 -7.94
C GLN A 91 -9.97 5.41 -7.32
N GLY A 92 -10.75 5.43 -6.26
CA GLY A 92 -11.23 4.26 -5.58
C GLY A 92 -12.75 4.21 -5.56
N ALA A 93 -13.27 3.03 -5.31
CA ALA A 93 -14.69 2.77 -5.13
C ALA A 93 -14.91 1.80 -3.99
N CYS A 94 -16.09 1.88 -3.37
CA CYS A 94 -16.62 0.79 -2.59
C CYS A 94 -17.40 -0.13 -3.54
N VAL A 95 -16.95 -1.37 -3.69
CA VAL A 95 -17.55 -2.35 -4.59
C VAL A 95 -18.31 -3.37 -3.78
N LEU A 96 -19.54 -3.67 -4.19
CA LEU A 96 -20.37 -4.72 -3.60
C LEU A 96 -20.27 -5.97 -4.44
N VAL A 97 -19.92 -7.09 -3.80
CA VAL A 97 -19.81 -8.40 -4.43
C VAL A 97 -20.56 -9.44 -3.59
N PRO A 98 -21.39 -10.33 -4.17
CA PRO A 98 -21.94 -11.46 -3.42
C PRO A 98 -20.82 -12.30 -2.78
N PHE A 99 -21.00 -12.70 -1.51
CA PHE A 99 -19.96 -13.41 -0.77
C PHE A 99 -19.48 -14.69 -1.47
N GLY A 100 -20.39 -15.43 -2.08
CA GLY A 100 -20.05 -16.63 -2.84
C GLY A 100 -19.08 -16.36 -3.99
N GLU A 101 -19.29 -15.27 -4.74
CA GLU A 101 -18.41 -14.83 -5.83
C GLU A 101 -17.07 -14.34 -5.31
N TYR A 102 -17.05 -13.54 -4.24
CA TYR A 102 -15.83 -13.09 -3.58
C TYR A 102 -14.94 -14.26 -3.16
N LEU A 103 -15.53 -15.27 -2.52
CA LEU A 103 -14.81 -16.44 -2.06
C LEU A 103 -14.33 -17.34 -3.21
N GLN A 104 -15.13 -17.48 -4.25
CA GLN A 104 -14.77 -18.22 -5.47
C GLN A 104 -13.57 -17.54 -6.16
N HIS A 105 -13.60 -16.22 -6.32
CA HIS A 105 -12.52 -15.45 -6.91
C HIS A 105 -11.24 -15.57 -6.10
N SER A 106 -11.32 -15.37 -4.78
CA SER A 106 -10.16 -15.53 -3.88
C SER A 106 -9.53 -16.93 -3.95
N ARG A 107 -10.36 -17.98 -4.05
CA ARG A 107 -9.87 -19.36 -4.21
C ARG A 107 -9.21 -19.60 -5.57
N ALA A 108 -9.75 -18.98 -6.63
CA ALA A 108 -9.19 -19.07 -7.98
C ALA A 108 -7.80 -18.44 -8.04
N GLU A 109 -7.60 -17.31 -7.36
CA GLU A 109 -6.30 -16.66 -7.20
C GLU A 109 -5.35 -17.43 -6.26
N GLY A 110 -5.82 -18.42 -5.51
CA GLY A 110 -5.05 -19.15 -4.51
C GLY A 110 -4.88 -18.40 -3.19
N ARG A 111 -5.72 -17.41 -2.92
CA ARG A 111 -5.68 -16.55 -1.75
C ARG A 111 -6.34 -17.25 -0.55
N GLY A 112 -5.71 -17.21 0.60
CA GLY A 112 -6.33 -17.56 1.88
C GLY A 112 -7.24 -16.43 2.34
N VAL A 113 -8.41 -16.77 2.89
CA VAL A 113 -9.35 -15.81 3.46
C VAL A 113 -9.76 -16.27 4.85
N THR A 114 -9.65 -15.37 5.83
CA THR A 114 -10.12 -15.59 7.20
C THR A 114 -11.16 -14.55 7.55
N GLN A 115 -12.26 -14.99 8.12
CA GLN A 115 -13.36 -14.14 8.59
C GLN A 115 -13.23 -13.90 10.09
N TYR A 116 -13.42 -12.66 10.53
CA TYR A 116 -13.46 -12.22 11.91
C TYR A 116 -14.78 -11.48 12.17
N GLU A 117 -15.66 -12.07 12.98
CA GLU A 117 -16.94 -11.45 13.33
C GLU A 117 -16.72 -10.27 14.27
N LEU A 118 -17.29 -9.12 13.94
CA LEU A 118 -17.20 -7.91 14.74
C LEU A 118 -18.22 -7.93 15.89
N ASN A 119 -17.81 -7.47 17.05
CA ASN A 119 -18.67 -7.38 18.21
C ASN A 119 -19.43 -6.05 18.25
N LEU A 120 -20.23 -5.83 17.21
CA LEU A 120 -21.11 -4.66 17.09
C LEU A 120 -22.47 -4.95 17.67
N THR A 121 -23.16 -3.91 18.13
CA THR A 121 -24.59 -3.95 18.47
C THR A 121 -25.43 -3.93 17.20
N LEU A 122 -26.69 -4.30 17.29
CA LEU A 122 -27.61 -4.29 16.14
C LEU A 122 -27.72 -2.89 15.50
N GLU A 123 -27.71 -1.84 16.31
CA GLU A 123 -27.77 -0.46 15.83
C GLU A 123 -26.51 -0.08 15.09
N GLU A 124 -25.33 -0.45 15.60
CA GLU A 124 -24.03 -0.23 14.95
C GLU A 124 -23.92 -1.02 13.64
N GLU A 125 -24.41 -2.29 13.61
CA GLU A 125 -24.42 -3.10 12.39
C GLU A 125 -25.30 -2.46 11.31
N ARG A 126 -26.46 -1.92 11.69
CA ARG A 126 -27.37 -1.19 10.77
C ARG A 126 -26.74 0.12 10.26
N ASP A 127 -26.10 0.89 11.13
CA ASP A 127 -25.42 2.14 10.73
C ASP A 127 -24.22 1.85 9.84
N LEU A 128 -23.45 0.79 10.14
CA LEU A 128 -22.35 0.34 9.29
C LEU A 128 -22.85 -0.02 7.89
N TRP A 129 -23.93 -0.83 7.79
CA TRP A 129 -24.48 -1.19 6.49
C TRP A 129 -24.94 0.03 5.70
N ARG A 130 -25.69 0.93 6.34
CA ARG A 130 -26.15 2.18 5.70
C ARG A 130 -24.98 2.98 5.12
N ARG A 131 -23.87 3.12 5.87
CA ARG A 131 -22.69 3.84 5.41
C ARG A 131 -21.99 3.14 4.23
N LEU A 132 -21.94 1.82 4.24
CA LEU A 132 -21.37 1.04 3.15
C LEU A 132 -22.22 1.15 1.86
N ASP A 133 -23.55 1.16 1.99
CA ASP A 133 -24.45 1.41 0.86
C ASP A 133 -24.27 2.83 0.30
N GLU A 134 -24.14 3.83 1.16
CA GLU A 134 -23.83 5.21 0.76
C GLU A 134 -22.50 5.30 -0.02
N ASP A 135 -21.45 4.62 0.46
CA ASP A 135 -20.15 4.57 -0.22
C ASP A 135 -20.24 3.86 -1.59
N MET A 136 -20.98 2.77 -1.66
CA MET A 136 -21.20 2.05 -2.91
C MET A 136 -21.95 2.93 -3.92
N MET A 137 -23.01 3.63 -3.48
CA MET A 137 -23.81 4.51 -4.33
C MET A 137 -23.04 5.76 -4.77
N ALA A 138 -22.07 6.24 -3.99
CA ALA A 138 -21.19 7.34 -4.34
C ALA A 138 -20.28 7.02 -5.55
N GLY A 139 -20.13 5.74 -5.89
CA GLY A 139 -19.38 5.29 -7.05
C GLY A 139 -17.88 5.55 -6.96
N ARG A 140 -17.25 5.91 -8.09
CA ARG A 140 -15.79 6.08 -8.22
C ARG A 140 -15.27 7.46 -7.78
N ASN A 141 -15.96 8.15 -6.93
CA ASN A 141 -15.61 9.50 -6.48
C ASN A 141 -14.70 9.52 -5.24
N ARG A 142 -14.21 8.36 -4.83
CA ARG A 142 -13.36 8.23 -3.66
C ARG A 142 -11.88 8.35 -4.06
N HIS A 143 -11.10 9.05 -3.26
CA HIS A 143 -9.65 9.02 -3.36
C HIS A 143 -9.14 7.68 -2.82
N PHE A 144 -8.20 7.04 -3.53
CA PHE A 144 -7.51 5.85 -3.06
C PHE A 144 -6.01 6.14 -2.94
N ASN A 145 -5.46 5.88 -1.78
CA ASN A 145 -4.04 6.05 -1.50
C ASN A 145 -3.54 4.83 -0.72
N LEU A 146 -2.53 4.16 -1.23
CA LEU A 146 -1.98 2.93 -0.63
C LEU A 146 -1.59 3.07 0.84
N LEU A 147 -1.22 4.27 1.29
CA LEU A 147 -0.75 4.53 2.64
C LEU A 147 -1.84 5.03 3.59
N HIS A 148 -2.76 5.87 3.11
CA HIS A 148 -3.70 6.59 3.97
C HIS A 148 -5.16 6.21 3.73
N ASP A 149 -5.56 5.95 2.47
CA ASP A 149 -6.94 5.67 2.06
C ASP A 149 -7.02 4.36 1.28
N ASN A 150 -6.71 3.26 1.95
CA ASN A 150 -6.69 1.92 1.37
C ASN A 150 -7.87 1.05 1.86
N CYS A 151 -7.93 -0.19 1.41
CA CYS A 151 -8.98 -1.13 1.80
C CYS A 151 -9.09 -1.32 3.32
N LEU A 152 -7.96 -1.36 4.03
CA LEU A 152 -7.92 -1.57 5.46
C LEU A 152 -8.35 -0.32 6.24
N SER A 153 -7.69 0.83 5.98
CA SER A 153 -8.00 2.10 6.67
C SER A 153 -9.45 2.51 6.46
N SER A 154 -9.96 2.34 5.23
CA SER A 154 -11.36 2.65 4.91
C SER A 154 -12.34 1.74 5.61
N SER A 155 -12.08 0.42 5.67
CA SER A 155 -12.94 -0.53 6.38
C SER A 155 -12.99 -0.24 7.89
N ILE A 156 -11.84 -0.03 8.52
CA ILE A 156 -11.76 0.30 9.95
C ILE A 156 -12.40 1.66 10.24
N PHE A 157 -12.20 2.65 9.39
CA PHE A 157 -12.84 3.95 9.54
C PHE A 157 -14.37 3.87 9.52
N ARG A 158 -14.96 3.03 8.65
CA ARG A 158 -16.43 2.83 8.63
C ARG A 158 -16.93 2.11 9.86
N VAL A 159 -16.21 1.09 10.34
CA VAL A 159 -16.52 0.44 11.62
C VAL A 159 -16.49 1.48 12.75
N GLN A 160 -15.46 2.29 12.82
CA GLN A 160 -15.30 3.30 13.87
C GLN A 160 -16.41 4.36 13.82
N GLN A 161 -16.83 4.78 12.61
CA GLN A 161 -17.93 5.72 12.43
C GLN A 161 -19.32 5.16 12.82
N SER A 162 -19.49 3.84 12.82
CA SER A 162 -20.76 3.20 13.18
C SER A 162 -20.92 3.02 14.70
N LEU A 163 -19.85 3.20 15.48
CA LEU A 163 -19.90 3.08 16.93
C LEU A 163 -20.76 4.19 17.55
N GLN A 164 -21.65 3.82 18.46
CA GLN A 164 -22.58 4.72 19.11
C GLN A 164 -21.95 5.36 20.36
N GLY A 165 -21.05 6.33 20.13
CA GLY A 165 -20.35 7.05 21.21
C GLY A 165 -19.12 6.33 21.78
N GLU A 166 -18.83 5.13 21.36
CA GLU A 166 -17.59 4.42 21.68
C GLU A 166 -16.50 4.75 20.66
N TYR A 167 -15.24 4.50 21.01
CA TYR A 167 -14.10 4.59 20.11
C TYR A 167 -13.31 3.29 20.09
N LEU A 168 -12.54 3.09 19.01
CA LEU A 168 -11.66 1.94 18.86
C LEU A 168 -10.32 2.23 19.57
N ASP A 169 -10.04 1.46 20.62
CA ASP A 169 -8.76 1.43 21.30
C ASP A 169 -7.99 0.18 20.87
N TRP A 170 -6.81 0.37 20.32
CA TRP A 170 -5.94 -0.73 19.89
C TRP A 170 -5.23 -1.43 21.05
N GLY A 171 -5.28 -0.85 22.26
CA GLY A 171 -4.58 -1.38 23.42
C GLY A 171 -3.06 -1.39 23.26
N ASN A 172 -2.42 -2.39 23.85
CA ASN A 172 -0.96 -2.52 23.77
C ASN A 172 -0.55 -3.33 22.53
N VAL A 173 -0.27 -2.63 21.45
CA VAL A 173 0.08 -3.25 20.18
C VAL A 173 1.48 -3.86 20.23
N GLY A 174 1.55 -5.20 20.14
CA GLY A 174 2.79 -5.97 20.14
C GLY A 174 3.48 -6.05 18.77
N TYR A 175 4.61 -6.78 18.71
CA TYR A 175 5.31 -7.09 17.46
C TYR A 175 4.38 -7.83 16.47
N PRO A 176 4.37 -7.54 15.14
CA PRO A 176 5.29 -6.57 14.49
C PRO A 176 4.72 -5.14 14.40
N MET A 177 3.51 -4.86 14.86
CA MET A 177 2.85 -3.55 14.68
C MET A 177 3.45 -2.43 15.53
N ASN A 178 4.26 -2.77 16.55
CA ASN A 178 5.05 -1.80 17.30
C ASN A 178 6.32 -1.34 16.56
N LEU A 179 6.61 -1.89 15.38
CA LEU A 179 7.69 -1.44 14.52
C LEU A 179 7.35 -0.09 13.88
N CYS A 180 8.39 0.63 13.44
CA CYS A 180 8.15 1.77 12.57
C CYS A 180 7.59 1.32 11.22
N TYR A 181 6.93 2.24 10.55
CA TYR A 181 6.29 1.98 9.28
C TYR A 181 7.22 1.39 8.21
N GLY A 182 8.45 1.94 8.09
CA GLY A 182 9.44 1.45 7.14
C GLY A 182 9.87 0.00 7.39
N ASP A 183 10.05 -0.39 8.66
CA ASP A 183 10.44 -1.74 9.03
C ASP A 183 9.29 -2.73 8.83
N LEU A 184 8.06 -2.31 9.11
CA LEU A 184 6.86 -3.09 8.83
C LEU A 184 6.69 -3.35 7.33
N ALA A 185 6.93 -2.32 6.50
CA ALA A 185 6.91 -2.44 5.04
C ALA A 185 7.97 -3.43 4.53
N ARG A 186 9.21 -3.34 5.04
CA ARG A 186 10.28 -4.30 4.70
C ARG A 186 9.93 -5.72 5.08
N LEU A 187 9.37 -5.92 6.28
CA LEU A 187 8.97 -7.24 6.75
C LEU A 187 7.95 -7.88 5.79
N SER A 188 6.98 -7.11 5.33
CA SER A 188 5.95 -7.57 4.39
C SER A 188 6.50 -7.82 2.98
N MET A 189 7.57 -7.14 2.57
CA MET A 189 8.18 -7.25 1.24
C MET A 189 9.44 -8.14 1.20
N ARG A 190 9.79 -8.81 2.30
CA ARG A 190 11.05 -9.59 2.42
C ARG A 190 11.30 -10.59 1.29
N ASP A 191 10.24 -11.14 0.72
CA ASP A 191 10.31 -12.10 -0.39
C ASP A 191 10.35 -11.41 -1.77
N PHE A 192 10.20 -10.08 -1.82
CA PHE A 192 10.13 -9.26 -3.03
C PHE A 192 11.22 -8.19 -3.04
N ARG A 193 12.48 -8.60 -2.91
CA ARG A 193 13.65 -7.73 -2.67
C ARG A 193 13.80 -6.55 -3.65
N TRP A 194 13.45 -6.71 -4.93
CA TRP A 194 13.47 -5.61 -5.91
C TRP A 194 12.34 -4.60 -5.70
N ILE A 195 11.16 -5.07 -5.30
CA ILE A 195 10.03 -4.20 -4.97
C ILE A 195 10.33 -3.45 -3.68
N GLU A 196 10.87 -4.13 -2.67
CA GLU A 196 11.36 -3.52 -1.43
C GLU A 196 12.37 -2.41 -1.72
N PHE A 197 13.41 -2.70 -2.52
CA PHE A 197 14.41 -1.72 -2.91
C PHE A 197 13.78 -0.51 -3.62
N ALA A 198 12.88 -0.73 -4.58
CA ALA A 198 12.22 0.35 -5.31
C ALA A 198 11.32 1.21 -4.41
N ILE A 199 10.48 0.57 -3.59
CA ILE A 199 9.59 1.27 -2.65
C ILE A 199 10.40 2.04 -1.61
N MET A 200 11.42 1.45 -1.00
CA MET A 200 12.27 2.13 -0.02
C MET A 200 13.02 3.29 -0.65
N THR A 201 13.47 3.18 -1.92
CA THR A 201 14.09 4.30 -2.64
C THR A 201 13.12 5.47 -2.80
N VAL A 202 11.89 5.20 -3.19
CA VAL A 202 10.86 6.23 -3.47
C VAL A 202 10.30 6.83 -2.18
N CYS A 203 9.97 5.98 -1.20
CA CYS A 203 9.45 6.41 0.11
C CYS A 203 10.49 7.19 0.92
N GLY A 204 11.78 6.90 0.71
CA GLY A 204 12.84 7.52 1.48
C GLY A 204 12.83 7.11 2.95
N THR A 205 13.40 7.98 3.78
CA THR A 205 13.68 7.68 5.20
C THR A 205 12.64 8.21 6.17
N SER A 206 11.75 9.07 5.71
CA SER A 206 10.79 9.78 6.59
C SER A 206 9.81 8.83 7.28
N TYR A 207 9.53 7.68 6.66
CA TYR A 207 8.65 6.67 7.23
C TYR A 207 9.29 5.82 8.34
N HIS A 208 10.60 5.87 8.52
CA HIS A 208 11.26 5.17 9.62
C HIS A 208 10.93 5.71 11.01
N TRP A 209 10.47 6.96 11.07
CA TRP A 209 10.19 7.63 12.33
C TRP A 209 8.72 7.60 12.74
N GLN A 210 7.84 7.09 11.86
CA GLN A 210 6.41 7.04 12.12
C GLN A 210 6.04 5.67 12.69
N PRO A 211 5.20 5.61 13.76
CA PRO A 211 4.71 4.36 14.28
C PRO A 211 3.94 3.58 13.22
N GLY A 212 4.13 2.27 13.16
CA GLY A 212 3.39 1.40 12.22
C GLY A 212 1.87 1.43 12.44
N THR A 213 1.45 1.75 13.66
CA THR A 213 0.05 1.86 14.04
C THR A 213 -0.68 3.08 13.46
N ASP A 214 0.05 4.13 13.06
CA ASP A 214 -0.54 5.33 12.44
C ASP A 214 -1.05 5.04 11.03
N PHE A 215 -0.59 3.94 10.44
CA PHE A 215 -0.87 3.56 9.07
C PHE A 215 -1.45 2.15 8.99
N LEU A 216 -2.75 2.07 8.89
CA LEU A 216 -3.48 0.83 8.67
C LEU A 216 -3.35 0.40 7.20
N TYR A 217 -2.21 -0.18 6.82
CA TYR A 217 -1.99 -0.58 5.43
C TYR A 217 -1.57 -2.05 5.23
N VAL A 218 -1.29 -2.78 6.31
CA VAL A 218 -0.83 -4.18 6.23
C VAL A 218 -1.90 -5.14 6.77
N PRO A 219 -2.83 -5.61 5.94
CA PRO A 219 -3.90 -6.53 6.32
C PRO A 219 -3.43 -7.80 7.03
N GLU A 220 -2.26 -8.32 6.66
CA GLU A 220 -1.70 -9.56 7.20
C GLU A 220 -1.54 -9.51 8.73
N TYR A 221 -1.26 -8.34 9.29
CA TYR A 221 -1.03 -8.19 10.75
C TYR A 221 -2.27 -7.74 11.53
N MET A 222 -3.36 -7.41 10.85
CA MET A 222 -4.61 -6.99 11.50
C MET A 222 -5.16 -8.00 12.51
N PRO A 223 -5.11 -9.33 12.29
CA PRO A 223 -5.62 -10.28 13.28
C PRO A 223 -4.97 -10.15 14.64
N GLN A 224 -3.68 -9.81 14.69
CA GLN A 224 -2.95 -9.63 15.95
C GLN A 224 -3.38 -8.34 16.67
N MET A 225 -3.58 -7.25 15.93
CA MET A 225 -4.07 -5.98 16.48
C MET A 225 -5.48 -6.12 17.04
N LEU A 226 -6.36 -6.79 16.30
CA LEU A 226 -7.77 -6.94 16.67
C LEU A 226 -7.99 -7.82 17.92
N GLN A 227 -7.04 -8.70 18.27
CA GLN A 227 -7.17 -9.58 19.44
C GLN A 227 -7.23 -8.79 20.76
N ASP A 228 -6.40 -7.73 20.87
CA ASP A 228 -6.28 -6.91 22.06
C ASP A 228 -7.09 -5.61 21.98
N ALA A 229 -7.64 -5.30 20.79
CA ALA A 229 -8.42 -4.10 20.55
C ALA A 229 -9.80 -4.15 21.22
N ARG A 230 -10.27 -2.99 21.65
CA ARG A 230 -11.56 -2.80 22.33
C ARG A 230 -12.34 -1.64 21.78
N PHE A 231 -13.66 -1.75 21.81
CA PHE A 231 -14.55 -0.60 21.70
C PHE A 231 -14.76 -0.05 23.10
N VAL A 232 -14.34 1.17 23.35
CA VAL A 232 -14.29 1.78 24.68
C VAL A 232 -15.26 2.96 24.76
N ASN A 233 -16.07 2.97 25.82
CA ASN A 233 -16.90 4.13 26.13
C ASN A 233 -16.04 5.20 26.83
N PRO A 234 -15.93 6.43 26.25
CA PRO A 234 -15.07 7.48 26.79
C PRO A 234 -15.53 8.03 28.15
N GLU A 235 -16.82 7.87 28.51
CA GLU A 235 -17.38 8.39 29.77
C GLU A 235 -17.14 7.42 30.94
N THR A 236 -17.29 6.11 30.70
CA THR A 236 -17.17 5.08 31.75
C THR A 236 -15.80 4.41 31.79
N GLY A 237 -15.05 4.46 30.68
CA GLY A 237 -13.80 3.69 30.50
C GLY A 237 -14.02 2.20 30.31
N GLU A 238 -15.27 1.74 30.26
CA GLU A 238 -15.58 0.33 30.00
C GLU A 238 -15.36 0.00 28.53
N GLY A 239 -14.79 -1.19 28.25
CA GLY A 239 -14.49 -1.62 26.89
C GLY A 239 -14.92 -3.05 26.62
N ARG A 240 -15.52 -3.29 25.45
CA ARG A 240 -15.85 -4.64 24.95
C ARG A 240 -14.84 -5.05 23.87
N PRO A 241 -14.50 -6.36 23.71
CA PRO A 241 -13.64 -6.83 22.65
C PRO A 241 -14.18 -6.44 21.26
N VAL A 242 -13.31 -6.11 20.33
CA VAL A 242 -13.69 -5.81 18.93
C VAL A 242 -14.25 -7.04 18.22
N LEU A 243 -13.74 -8.22 18.54
CA LEU A 243 -14.13 -9.49 17.91
C LEU A 243 -15.02 -10.32 18.83
N LYS A 244 -16.05 -10.97 18.27
CA LYS A 244 -16.89 -11.95 19.01
C LYS A 244 -16.19 -13.29 19.26
N GLY A 245 -15.07 -13.56 18.61
CA GLY A 245 -14.35 -14.82 18.79
C GLY A 245 -13.11 -14.95 17.91
N LYS A 246 -12.65 -16.19 17.75
CA LYS A 246 -11.50 -16.51 16.90
C LYS A 246 -11.88 -16.44 15.42
N GLY A 247 -10.92 -16.06 14.58
CA GLY A 247 -11.13 -16.05 13.15
C GLY A 247 -11.49 -17.43 12.57
N ARG A 248 -12.41 -17.45 11.61
CA ARG A 248 -12.83 -18.64 10.87
C ARG A 248 -12.17 -18.66 9.51
N GLN A 249 -11.31 -19.63 9.25
CA GLN A 249 -10.67 -19.80 7.94
C GLN A 249 -11.70 -20.30 6.92
N LEU A 250 -11.85 -19.54 5.83
CA LEU A 250 -12.79 -19.82 4.73
C LEU A 250 -12.09 -20.43 3.51
N SER A 251 -10.85 -20.04 3.27
CA SER A 251 -9.96 -20.64 2.28
C SER A 251 -8.52 -20.65 2.76
N VAL A 252 -7.74 -21.61 2.26
CA VAL A 252 -6.31 -21.75 2.57
C VAL A 252 -5.51 -21.14 1.42
N ALA A 253 -4.46 -20.39 1.76
CA ALA A 253 -3.53 -19.88 0.76
C ALA A 253 -2.81 -21.01 0.02
N LYS A 254 -2.83 -20.97 -1.31
CA LYS A 254 -2.10 -21.91 -2.16
C LYS A 254 -0.90 -21.27 -2.85
N VAL A 255 -0.87 -19.95 -2.92
CA VAL A 255 0.20 -19.20 -3.58
C VAL A 255 1.43 -19.24 -2.69
N LYS A 256 2.50 -19.83 -3.19
CA LYS A 256 3.84 -19.73 -2.60
C LYS A 256 4.56 -18.59 -3.30
N THR A 257 4.98 -17.59 -2.53
CA THR A 257 5.86 -16.54 -3.04
C THR A 257 7.24 -17.16 -3.26
N ALA A 258 7.73 -17.07 -4.49
CA ALA A 258 9.10 -17.49 -4.79
C ALA A 258 10.00 -16.26 -4.74
N PRO A 259 11.09 -16.26 -3.96
CA PRO A 259 12.06 -15.18 -3.98
C PRO A 259 12.64 -15.03 -5.40
N SER A 260 12.96 -13.80 -5.80
CA SER A 260 13.64 -13.55 -7.08
C SER A 260 15.01 -14.22 -7.08
N ALA A 261 15.37 -14.87 -8.20
CA ALA A 261 16.63 -15.62 -8.34
C ALA A 261 17.88 -14.73 -8.13
N VAL A 262 17.78 -13.43 -8.44
CA VAL A 262 18.86 -12.45 -8.27
C VAL A 262 18.36 -11.30 -7.43
N SER A 263 18.96 -11.08 -6.27
CA SER A 263 18.60 -9.98 -5.37
C SER A 263 19.35 -8.69 -5.71
N PRO A 264 18.83 -7.51 -5.25
CA PRO A 264 19.53 -6.23 -5.40
C PRO A 264 20.95 -6.25 -4.83
N GLU A 265 21.17 -6.96 -3.72
CA GLU A 265 22.50 -7.07 -3.09
C GLU A 265 23.53 -7.69 -4.03
N TRP A 266 23.16 -8.74 -4.77
CA TRP A 266 24.05 -9.36 -5.74
C TRP A 266 24.37 -8.42 -6.90
N VAL A 267 23.39 -7.68 -7.39
CA VAL A 267 23.58 -6.74 -8.51
C VAL A 267 24.44 -5.56 -8.07
N PHE A 268 24.12 -4.91 -6.96
CA PHE A 268 24.88 -3.75 -6.49
C PHE A 268 26.23 -4.13 -5.89
N GLY A 269 26.37 -5.33 -5.30
CA GLY A 269 27.65 -5.88 -4.89
C GLY A 269 28.58 -6.13 -6.08
N SER A 270 28.04 -6.70 -7.15
CA SER A 270 28.80 -6.87 -8.41
C SER A 270 29.19 -5.52 -9.04
N LEU A 271 28.28 -4.55 -9.02
CA LEU A 271 28.54 -3.20 -9.52
C LEU A 271 29.66 -2.50 -8.71
N LEU A 272 29.64 -2.67 -7.38
CA LEU A 272 30.68 -2.15 -6.50
C LEU A 272 32.03 -2.81 -6.81
N LEU A 273 32.08 -4.12 -6.97
CA LEU A 273 33.30 -4.84 -7.34
C LEU A 273 33.85 -4.34 -8.69
N ILE A 274 32.99 -4.19 -9.70
CA ILE A 274 33.37 -3.62 -11.00
C ILE A 274 33.95 -2.21 -10.83
N ALA A 275 33.33 -1.35 -10.02
CA ALA A 275 33.83 0.00 -9.77
C ALA A 275 35.22 0.00 -9.13
N VAL A 276 35.47 -0.89 -8.17
CA VAL A 276 36.78 -1.07 -7.53
C VAL A 276 37.82 -1.51 -8.58
N LEU A 277 37.52 -2.55 -9.36
CA LEU A 277 38.43 -3.09 -10.39
C LEU A 277 38.75 -2.05 -11.46
N LEU A 278 37.76 -1.28 -11.92
CA LEU A 278 37.97 -0.19 -12.89
C LEU A 278 38.84 0.93 -12.29
N THR A 279 38.63 1.28 -11.02
CA THR A 279 39.46 2.29 -10.34
C THR A 279 40.88 1.81 -10.17
N MET A 280 41.10 0.55 -9.81
CA MET A 280 42.43 -0.06 -9.77
C MET A 280 43.07 -0.07 -11.16
N GLY A 281 42.31 -0.41 -12.21
CA GLY A 281 42.79 -0.37 -13.60
C GLY A 281 43.19 1.03 -14.06
N GLU A 282 42.49 2.07 -13.64
CA GLU A 282 42.85 3.46 -13.89
C GLU A 282 44.19 3.83 -13.23
N TRP A 283 44.38 3.46 -11.97
CA TRP A 283 45.54 3.87 -11.18
C TRP A 283 46.81 3.05 -11.50
N LEU A 284 46.65 1.73 -11.73
CA LEU A 284 47.77 0.81 -11.94
C LEU A 284 48.17 0.67 -13.43
N TRP A 285 47.17 0.68 -14.33
CA TRP A 285 47.39 0.40 -15.76
C TRP A 285 46.97 1.51 -16.73
N ASN A 286 46.62 2.71 -16.18
CA ASN A 286 46.15 3.85 -17.01
C ASN A 286 44.97 3.55 -17.94
N TRP A 287 44.06 2.67 -17.51
CA TRP A 287 42.82 2.45 -18.26
C TRP A 287 42.00 3.73 -18.27
N ARG A 288 41.59 4.20 -19.49
CA ARG A 288 40.85 5.46 -19.59
C ARG A 288 39.47 5.29 -20.21
N HIS A 289 39.34 4.43 -21.19
CA HIS A 289 38.08 4.32 -21.97
C HIS A 289 36.97 3.59 -21.17
N MET A 290 37.24 2.39 -20.67
CA MET A 290 36.23 1.60 -19.93
C MET A 290 35.71 2.31 -18.68
N PRO A 291 36.57 2.83 -17.76
CA PRO A 291 36.10 3.57 -16.61
C PRO A 291 35.28 4.80 -16.98
N HIS A 292 35.65 5.51 -18.08
CA HIS A 292 34.89 6.68 -18.53
C HIS A 292 33.49 6.34 -19.03
N VAL A 293 33.35 5.26 -19.80
CA VAL A 293 32.02 4.77 -20.25
C VAL A 293 31.17 4.33 -19.06
N PHE A 294 31.77 3.59 -18.11
CA PHE A 294 31.10 3.16 -16.90
C PHE A 294 30.58 4.37 -16.08
N ASP A 295 31.40 5.41 -15.88
CA ASP A 295 31.03 6.62 -15.16
C ASP A 295 29.87 7.35 -15.83
N ILE A 296 29.90 7.49 -17.17
CA ILE A 296 28.79 8.12 -17.89
C ILE A 296 27.48 7.36 -17.65
N VAL A 297 27.48 6.04 -17.78
CA VAL A 297 26.28 5.23 -17.59
C VAL A 297 25.81 5.30 -16.13
N LEU A 298 26.71 5.11 -15.17
CA LEU A 298 26.40 5.14 -13.75
C LEU A 298 25.77 6.47 -13.34
N PHE A 299 26.44 7.60 -13.66
CA PHE A 299 25.97 8.91 -13.23
C PHE A 299 24.79 9.44 -14.05
N ALA A 300 24.61 8.97 -15.30
CA ALA A 300 23.39 9.25 -16.05
C ALA A 300 22.16 8.55 -15.43
N LEU A 301 22.28 7.26 -15.08
CA LEU A 301 21.21 6.52 -14.40
C LEU A 301 20.92 7.11 -13.02
N GLN A 302 21.95 7.45 -12.25
CA GLN A 302 21.83 8.15 -10.99
C GLN A 302 21.07 9.48 -11.12
N THR A 303 21.43 10.28 -12.13
CA THR A 303 20.76 11.56 -12.42
C THR A 303 19.29 11.37 -12.76
N LEU A 304 18.99 10.39 -13.63
CA LEU A 304 17.61 10.06 -14.00
C LEU A 304 16.77 9.66 -12.77
N MET A 305 17.32 8.82 -11.90
CA MET A 305 16.68 8.45 -10.65
C MET A 305 16.47 9.68 -9.74
N GLY A 306 17.48 10.56 -9.62
CA GLY A 306 17.36 11.78 -8.84
C GLY A 306 16.27 12.72 -9.34
N LEU A 307 16.16 12.89 -10.65
CA LEU A 307 15.07 13.67 -11.25
C LEU A 307 13.70 13.02 -11.02
N LEU A 308 13.62 11.69 -11.07
CA LEU A 308 12.40 10.97 -10.72
C LEU A 308 12.02 11.19 -9.25
N LEU A 309 12.97 11.08 -8.33
CA LEU A 309 12.71 11.32 -6.90
C LEU A 309 12.27 12.76 -6.64
N LEU A 310 12.88 13.75 -7.29
CA LEU A 310 12.45 15.14 -7.20
C LEU A 310 11.01 15.31 -7.71
N TYR A 311 10.70 14.69 -8.86
CA TYR A 311 9.36 14.72 -9.42
C TYR A 311 8.34 14.11 -8.45
N VAL A 312 8.62 12.94 -7.91
CA VAL A 312 7.75 12.25 -6.94
C VAL A 312 7.58 13.10 -5.67
N MET A 313 8.66 13.65 -5.13
CA MET A 313 8.61 14.48 -3.92
C MET A 313 7.74 15.73 -4.08
N VAL A 314 7.69 16.32 -5.30
CA VAL A 314 6.91 17.53 -5.57
C VAL A 314 5.46 17.22 -5.93
N PHE A 315 5.21 16.14 -6.67
CA PHE A 315 3.91 15.88 -7.29
C PHE A 315 3.13 14.69 -6.73
N SER A 316 3.75 13.85 -5.88
CA SER A 316 3.09 12.70 -5.29
C SER A 316 2.28 13.08 -4.07
N ASP A 317 1.04 12.61 -4.00
CA ASP A 317 0.18 12.70 -2.82
C ASP A 317 0.46 11.58 -1.81
N LEU A 318 1.26 10.57 -2.21
CA LEU A 318 1.56 9.40 -1.38
C LEU A 318 2.37 9.79 -0.14
N PHE A 319 3.33 10.71 -0.29
CA PHE A 319 4.34 11.01 0.72
C PHE A 319 4.14 12.36 1.42
N GLY A 320 3.08 13.08 1.09
CA GLY A 320 2.74 14.33 1.79
C GLY A 320 3.85 15.39 1.86
N GLY A 321 4.75 15.45 0.86
CA GLY A 321 5.87 16.39 0.83
C GLY A 321 7.05 16.02 1.75
N LEU A 322 7.12 14.78 2.23
CA LEU A 322 8.20 14.31 3.09
C LEU A 322 9.55 14.32 2.36
N TRP A 323 10.61 14.72 3.10
CA TRP A 323 11.96 14.77 2.58
C TRP A 323 12.54 13.36 2.34
N ASN A 324 13.13 13.16 1.14
CA ASN A 324 13.80 11.91 0.78
C ASN A 324 15.32 12.08 0.81
N TRP A 325 15.98 11.52 1.83
CA TRP A 325 17.44 11.60 1.99
C TRP A 325 18.22 10.91 0.86
N TYR A 326 17.62 9.98 0.11
CA TYR A 326 18.25 9.39 -1.06
C TYR A 326 18.51 10.39 -2.19
N LEU A 327 17.91 11.60 -2.15
CA LEU A 327 18.29 12.69 -3.05
C LEU A 327 19.73 13.15 -2.89
N LEU A 328 20.38 12.90 -1.76
CA LEU A 328 21.80 13.14 -1.59
C LEU A 328 22.65 12.14 -2.39
N VAL A 329 22.19 10.89 -2.46
CA VAL A 329 22.82 9.81 -3.23
C VAL A 329 22.51 9.95 -4.72
N PHE A 330 21.24 10.11 -5.07
CA PHE A 330 20.78 10.28 -6.45
C PHE A 330 20.75 11.76 -6.86
N ASN A 331 21.78 12.53 -6.44
CA ASN A 331 21.84 13.96 -6.74
C ASN A 331 22.10 14.22 -8.21
N PRO A 332 21.19 14.86 -8.97
CA PRO A 332 21.38 15.10 -10.41
C PRO A 332 22.43 16.17 -10.72
N VAL A 333 22.74 17.04 -9.74
CA VAL A 333 23.57 18.23 -9.96
C VAL A 333 24.99 17.92 -10.43
N PRO A 334 25.74 16.95 -9.83
CA PRO A 334 27.12 16.70 -10.20
C PRO A 334 27.28 16.33 -11.68
N PHE A 335 26.45 15.41 -12.17
CA PHE A 335 26.54 14.97 -13.56
C PHE A 335 26.06 16.04 -14.56
N LEU A 336 25.01 16.78 -14.22
CA LEU A 336 24.54 17.89 -15.05
C LEU A 336 25.59 19.00 -15.16
N LEU A 337 26.24 19.37 -14.05
CA LEU A 337 27.33 20.33 -14.05
C LEU A 337 28.54 19.81 -14.85
N TRP A 338 28.84 18.50 -14.72
CA TRP A 338 29.88 17.90 -15.54
C TRP A 338 29.55 17.99 -17.03
N LEU A 339 28.34 17.70 -17.48
CA LEU A 339 27.89 17.82 -18.85
C LEU A 339 28.05 19.25 -19.36
N LEU A 340 27.65 20.25 -18.58
CA LEU A 340 27.69 21.66 -18.95
C LEU A 340 29.13 22.22 -19.01
N PHE A 341 29.98 21.82 -18.06
CA PHE A 341 31.28 22.41 -17.86
C PHE A 341 32.48 21.50 -18.20
N ARG A 342 32.24 20.31 -18.77
CA ARG A 342 33.30 19.32 -19.10
C ARG A 342 34.47 19.87 -19.94
N LYS A 343 34.25 20.97 -20.63
CA LYS A 343 35.29 21.67 -21.41
C LYS A 343 36.10 22.71 -20.58
N LYS A 344 35.68 22.98 -19.34
CA LYS A 344 36.33 23.97 -18.47
C LYS A 344 37.19 23.27 -17.40
N ARG A 345 38.32 23.91 -17.04
CA ARG A 345 39.36 23.35 -16.19
C ARG A 345 38.95 23.12 -14.72
N ASN A 346 37.85 23.74 -14.21
CA ASN A 346 37.49 23.75 -12.79
C ASN A 346 36.39 22.75 -12.36
N TYR A 347 36.03 21.82 -13.20
CA TYR A 347 34.94 20.89 -12.86
C TYR A 347 35.31 19.72 -11.90
N PRO A 348 36.61 19.34 -11.67
CA PRO A 348 36.92 18.28 -10.71
C PRO A 348 36.38 18.53 -9.30
N CYS A 349 36.30 19.80 -8.87
CA CYS A 349 35.80 20.16 -7.55
C CYS A 349 34.36 19.70 -7.30
N VAL A 350 33.53 19.57 -8.35
CA VAL A 350 32.15 19.08 -8.26
C VAL A 350 32.13 17.62 -7.78
N TRP A 351 33.04 16.79 -8.31
CA TRP A 351 33.17 15.40 -7.90
C TRP A 351 33.73 15.27 -6.48
N GLY A 352 34.67 16.15 -6.08
CA GLY A 352 35.18 16.20 -4.72
C GLY A 352 34.08 16.54 -3.72
N LEU A 353 33.29 17.59 -3.98
CA LEU A 353 32.16 17.97 -3.14
C LEU A 353 31.14 16.84 -3.05
N TYR A 354 30.81 16.22 -4.17
CA TYR A 354 29.87 15.11 -4.18
C TYR A 354 30.41 13.90 -3.40
N SER A 355 31.70 13.60 -3.47
CA SER A 355 32.33 12.55 -2.66
C SER A 355 32.17 12.81 -1.16
N VAL A 356 32.32 14.06 -0.71
CA VAL A 356 32.10 14.43 0.69
C VAL A 356 30.64 14.21 1.08
N VAL A 357 29.67 14.60 0.25
CA VAL A 357 28.24 14.37 0.49
C VAL A 357 27.93 12.88 0.64
N LEU A 358 28.43 12.03 -0.28
CA LEU A 358 28.23 10.59 -0.23
C LEU A 358 28.86 9.94 1.00
N LEU A 359 30.08 10.39 1.39
CA LEU A 359 30.74 9.90 2.59
C LEU A 359 29.94 10.27 3.86
N LEU A 360 29.50 11.52 3.97
CA LEU A 360 28.68 11.98 5.09
C LEU A 360 27.34 11.23 5.13
N PHE A 361 26.74 10.95 3.98
CA PHE A 361 25.51 10.14 3.91
C PHE A 361 25.77 8.73 4.48
N ILE A 362 26.81 8.02 4.05
CA ILE A 362 27.15 6.67 4.56
C ILE A 362 27.34 6.71 6.08
N LEU A 363 28.06 7.71 6.60
CA LEU A 363 28.28 7.86 8.03
C LEU A 363 27.02 8.21 8.82
N ALA A 364 26.06 8.90 8.19
CA ALA A 364 24.79 9.26 8.80
C ALA A 364 23.74 8.14 8.79
N THR A 365 23.89 7.11 7.92
CA THR A 365 22.87 6.05 7.74
C THR A 365 22.44 5.35 9.03
N PRO A 366 23.31 5.05 10.02
CA PRO A 366 22.87 4.44 11.28
C PRO A 366 21.97 5.35 12.12
N PHE A 367 22.10 6.67 11.94
CA PHE A 367 21.37 7.68 12.73
C PHE A 367 20.05 8.08 12.08
N ILE A 368 19.95 7.93 10.76
CA ILE A 368 18.75 8.30 9.98
C ILE A 368 17.89 7.09 9.61
N GLY A 369 18.15 5.90 10.19
CA GLY A 369 17.35 4.71 10.00
C GLY A 369 17.48 4.07 8.61
N VAL A 370 18.53 4.35 7.83
CA VAL A 370 18.72 3.90 6.45
C VAL A 370 19.81 2.84 6.37
N LEU A 371 19.69 1.78 7.15
CA LEU A 371 20.61 0.63 7.07
C LEU A 371 20.14 -0.39 6.03
N ASP A 372 20.07 0.04 4.76
CA ASP A 372 19.73 -0.84 3.64
C ASP A 372 20.97 -1.16 2.82
N VAL A 373 21.37 -2.43 2.81
CA VAL A 373 22.63 -2.91 2.19
C VAL A 373 22.73 -2.57 0.70
N PRO A 374 21.68 -2.78 -0.14
CA PRO A 374 21.75 -2.41 -1.55
C PRO A 374 22.05 -0.93 -1.81
N HIS A 375 21.39 -0.05 -1.03
CA HIS A 375 21.61 1.40 -1.17
C HIS A 375 23.02 1.81 -0.71
N GLN A 376 23.56 1.18 0.32
CA GLN A 376 24.93 1.44 0.78
C GLN A 376 25.96 0.98 -0.26
N MET A 377 25.77 -0.21 -0.87
CA MET A 377 26.65 -0.69 -1.93
C MET A 377 26.63 0.24 -3.14
N LEU A 378 25.45 0.72 -3.54
CA LEU A 378 25.30 1.68 -4.63
C LEU A 378 25.95 3.03 -4.28
N THR A 379 25.76 3.53 -3.06
CA THR A 379 26.38 4.77 -2.59
C THR A 379 27.92 4.64 -2.56
N ALA A 380 28.44 3.53 -2.08
CA ALA A 380 29.88 3.24 -2.10
C ALA A 380 30.44 3.18 -3.52
N THR A 381 29.70 2.58 -4.45
CA THR A 381 30.06 2.58 -5.89
C THR A 381 30.21 3.99 -6.43
N MET A 382 29.22 4.85 -6.18
CA MET A 382 29.25 6.26 -6.60
C MET A 382 30.37 7.04 -5.91
N LEU A 383 30.62 6.78 -4.63
CA LEU A 383 31.69 7.41 -3.87
C LEU A 383 33.07 7.09 -4.46
N ILE A 384 33.37 5.80 -4.70
CA ILE A 384 34.66 5.37 -5.28
C ILE A 384 34.85 6.01 -6.65
N ARG A 385 33.83 6.04 -7.49
CA ARG A 385 33.92 6.62 -8.83
C ARG A 385 34.02 8.14 -8.80
N SER A 386 33.34 8.81 -7.87
CA SER A 386 33.46 10.26 -7.67
C SER A 386 34.86 10.66 -7.21
N ILE A 387 35.45 9.91 -6.25
CA ILE A 387 36.82 10.12 -5.80
C ILE A 387 37.80 9.94 -6.95
N SER A 388 37.66 8.85 -7.76
CA SER A 388 38.51 8.63 -8.92
C SER A 388 38.42 9.80 -9.93
N ASN A 389 37.19 10.28 -10.21
CA ASN A 389 36.97 11.41 -11.11
C ASN A 389 37.51 12.76 -10.60
N TYR A 390 37.56 12.94 -9.26
CA TYR A 390 38.19 14.11 -8.65
C TYR A 390 39.70 14.14 -8.87
N PHE A 391 40.39 12.99 -8.76
CA PHE A 391 41.83 12.87 -8.93
C PHE A 391 42.30 12.69 -10.39
N LYS A 392 41.39 12.56 -11.37
CA LYS A 392 41.73 12.52 -12.79
C LYS A 392 42.33 13.86 -13.21
N LYS A 393 43.59 13.83 -13.61
CA LYS A 393 44.30 14.99 -14.20
C LYS A 393 44.01 15.15 -15.69
#